data_17a313965d1f5fef861bd888130085d4
#
_entry.id   17a313965d1f5fef861bd888130085d4
#
_cell.length_a   1.000
_cell.length_b   1.000
_cell.length_c   1.000
_cell.angle_alpha   90.00
_cell.angle_beta   90.00
_cell.angle_gamma   90.00
#
_symmetry.space_group_name_H-M   'P 1'
#
loop_
_entity.id
_entity.type
_entity.pdbx_description
1 polymer ?
#
loop_
_entity_poly.entity_id
_entity_poly.type
_entity_poly.pdbx_seq_one_letter_code
_entity_poly.pdbx_strand_id
1 'polypeptide(L)'
;NPDVSPVGFAATDHPHSPLERRRGVWWLLAGGLLVAGGLAGVVLFVWQVVAPGSDPTDDAVAGGQVAGLSAPPTPAAMFTVEAAGTYTVWIDTGGTINSSTRDAIVAAANCAATFSDGVTKSFRGAVQGSSVVAGDLATVGTFDAPAGPAAVVCRSERFGPRAVLDQLEKERRFFVTSGPPDSDWVPFVALFAGLPALILGAVALGRGWMGSLRRRRQPS
;
A
#
# COMPACT_ATOMS: atom_id res chain seq x y z
N ASN A 1 65.35 -59.28 -6.96
CA ASN A 1 64.22 -58.50 -6.44
C ASN A 1 64.67 -57.07 -6.19
N PRO A 2 64.13 -56.06 -6.91
CA PRO A 2 64.39 -54.67 -6.59
C PRO A 2 63.37 -54.19 -5.53
N ASP A 3 63.92 -53.68 -4.45
CA ASP A 3 63.20 -53.00 -3.39
C ASP A 3 62.50 -51.78 -3.94
N VAL A 4 61.16 -51.80 -3.89
CA VAL A 4 60.30 -50.61 -4.15
C VAL A 4 60.10 -49.94 -2.84
N SER A 5 60.85 -48.88 -2.58
CA SER A 5 60.59 -47.97 -1.45
C SER A 5 59.23 -47.22 -1.65
N PRO A 6 58.32 -47.16 -0.65
CA PRO A 6 57.10 -46.42 -0.76
C PRO A 6 57.45 -44.94 -0.76
N VAL A 7 57.04 -44.26 -1.84
CA VAL A 7 57.06 -42.78 -1.94
C VAL A 7 56.05 -42.23 -0.96
N GLY A 8 56.56 -41.73 0.19
CA GLY A 8 55.73 -41.00 1.14
C GLY A 8 55.18 -39.72 0.52
N PHE A 9 53.87 -39.70 0.27
CA PHE A 9 53.17 -38.43 -0.02
C PHE A 9 53.18 -37.57 1.26
N ALA A 10 54.10 -36.61 1.31
CA ALA A 10 54.02 -35.54 2.32
C ALA A 10 52.74 -34.77 2.06
N ALA A 11 51.77 -34.91 2.96
CA ALA A 11 50.60 -34.06 2.99
C ALA A 11 51.09 -32.63 3.25
N THR A 12 51.09 -31.79 2.24
CA THR A 12 51.36 -30.38 2.37
C THR A 12 50.17 -29.75 3.13
N ASP A 13 50.36 -29.53 4.42
CA ASP A 13 49.50 -28.70 5.22
C ASP A 13 49.53 -27.26 4.65
N HIS A 14 48.57 -26.96 3.78
CA HIS A 14 48.38 -25.60 3.34
C HIS A 14 47.75 -24.82 4.50
N PRO A 15 48.46 -23.85 5.10
CA PRO A 15 47.89 -23.00 6.13
C PRO A 15 46.70 -22.28 5.53
N HIS A 16 45.50 -22.55 6.08
CA HIS A 16 44.27 -21.88 5.67
C HIS A 16 44.47 -20.36 5.76
N SER A 17 44.37 -19.68 4.61
CA SER A 17 44.61 -18.26 4.51
C SER A 17 43.62 -17.47 5.41
N PRO A 18 44.06 -16.44 6.10
CA PRO A 18 43.19 -15.59 6.97
C PRO A 18 42.00 -14.99 6.22
N LEU A 19 42.05 -14.96 4.90
CA LEU A 19 40.97 -14.48 4.01
C LEU A 19 39.76 -15.42 4.00
N GLU A 20 39.94 -16.74 4.14
CA GLU A 20 38.81 -17.70 4.20
C GLU A 20 38.00 -17.56 5.49
N ARG A 21 38.67 -17.22 6.59
CA ARG A 21 38.01 -17.00 7.89
C ARG A 21 37.14 -15.75 7.86
N ARG A 22 37.60 -14.69 7.19
CA ARG A 22 36.83 -13.44 7.02
C ARG A 22 35.60 -13.65 6.15
N ARG A 23 35.68 -14.43 5.07
CA ARG A 23 34.52 -14.72 4.20
C ARG A 23 33.35 -15.36 4.96
N GLY A 24 33.59 -16.30 5.86
CA GLY A 24 32.54 -16.94 6.65
C GLY A 24 31.79 -15.97 7.56
N VAL A 25 32.48 -15.04 8.20
CA VAL A 25 31.90 -14.02 9.07
C VAL A 25 31.06 -13.03 8.26
N TRP A 26 31.52 -12.62 7.08
CA TRP A 26 30.77 -11.73 6.20
C TRP A 26 29.45 -12.35 5.73
N TRP A 27 29.42 -13.65 5.41
CA TRP A 27 28.18 -14.33 5.05
C TRP A 27 27.18 -14.40 6.21
N LEU A 28 27.65 -14.59 7.43
CA LEU A 28 26.79 -14.57 8.62
C LEU A 28 26.22 -13.17 8.89
N LEU A 29 27.05 -12.15 8.78
CA LEU A 29 26.59 -10.76 8.98
C LEU A 29 25.61 -10.32 7.89
N ALA A 30 25.93 -10.58 6.63
CA ALA A 30 25.05 -10.25 5.51
C ALA A 30 23.73 -11.03 5.57
N GLY A 31 23.79 -12.32 5.89
CA GLY A 31 22.59 -13.14 6.07
C GLY A 31 21.74 -12.68 7.25
N GLY A 32 22.36 -12.32 8.39
CA GLY A 32 21.67 -11.76 9.55
C GLY A 32 20.97 -10.46 9.27
N LEU A 33 21.63 -9.53 8.55
CA LEU A 33 21.04 -8.25 8.14
C LEU A 33 19.83 -8.44 7.20
N LEU A 34 19.95 -9.36 6.22
CA LEU A 34 18.85 -9.66 5.30
C LEU A 34 17.65 -10.28 6.01
N VAL A 35 17.88 -11.17 6.97
CA VAL A 35 16.79 -11.76 7.77
C VAL A 35 16.13 -10.71 8.65
N ALA A 36 16.90 -9.86 9.32
CA ALA A 36 16.36 -8.79 10.16
C ALA A 36 15.55 -7.78 9.34
N GLY A 37 16.07 -7.35 8.19
CA GLY A 37 15.36 -6.44 7.27
C GLY A 37 14.10 -7.07 6.69
N GLY A 38 14.14 -8.34 6.32
CA GLY A 38 12.98 -9.07 5.83
C GLY A 38 11.89 -9.26 6.88
N LEU A 39 12.27 -9.57 8.14
CA LEU A 39 11.33 -9.63 9.27
C LEU A 39 10.69 -8.27 9.56
N ALA A 40 11.48 -7.20 9.55
CA ALA A 40 10.96 -5.85 9.74
C ALA A 40 9.94 -5.49 8.65
N GLY A 41 10.20 -5.84 7.38
CA GLY A 41 9.27 -5.65 6.26
C GLY A 41 7.96 -6.41 6.44
N VAL A 42 8.02 -7.67 6.88
CA VAL A 42 6.82 -8.49 7.16
C VAL A 42 6.03 -7.93 8.34
N VAL A 43 6.71 -7.52 9.41
CA VAL A 43 6.04 -6.91 10.59
C VAL A 43 5.35 -5.62 10.21
N LEU A 44 6.00 -4.74 9.44
CA LEU A 44 5.39 -3.51 8.93
C LEU A 44 4.18 -3.79 8.05
N PHE A 45 4.28 -4.79 7.14
CA PHE A 45 3.14 -5.21 6.32
C PHE A 45 1.96 -5.68 7.17
N VAL A 46 2.21 -6.59 8.13
CA VAL A 46 1.16 -7.10 9.03
C VAL A 46 0.56 -5.97 9.85
N TRP A 47 1.40 -5.05 10.36
CA TRP A 47 0.92 -3.92 11.13
C TRP A 47 0.05 -2.98 10.30
N GLN A 48 0.40 -2.69 9.05
CA GLN A 48 -0.41 -1.87 8.14
C GLN A 48 -1.72 -2.55 7.71
N VAL A 49 -1.72 -3.89 7.59
CA VAL A 49 -2.94 -4.64 7.22
C VAL A 49 -3.88 -4.84 8.42
N VAL A 50 -3.32 -4.99 9.64
CA VAL A 50 -4.09 -5.28 10.86
C VAL A 50 -4.42 -3.98 11.63
N ALA A 51 -3.55 -2.97 11.58
CA ALA A 51 -3.88 -1.67 12.13
C ALA A 51 -5.09 -1.10 11.38
N PRO A 52 -6.15 -0.72 12.08
CA PRO A 52 -7.26 -0.04 11.44
C PRO A 52 -6.68 1.20 10.74
N GLY A 53 -6.80 1.23 9.40
CA GLY A 53 -6.49 2.44 8.64
C GLY A 53 -7.26 3.60 9.30
N SER A 54 -6.67 4.77 9.37
CA SER A 54 -7.39 5.96 9.80
C SER A 54 -8.64 6.07 8.93
N ASP A 55 -9.81 6.08 9.57
CA ASP A 55 -11.07 6.28 8.84
C ASP A 55 -10.96 7.66 8.17
N PRO A 56 -11.09 7.76 6.84
CA PRO A 56 -11.03 9.06 6.17
C PRO A 56 -12.02 10.08 6.73
N THR A 57 -13.06 9.62 7.45
CA THR A 57 -14.01 10.51 8.11
C THR A 57 -13.41 11.28 9.29
N ASP A 58 -12.37 10.74 9.94
CA ASP A 58 -11.69 11.38 11.06
C ASP A 58 -10.87 12.61 10.61
N ASP A 59 -10.36 12.57 9.39
CA ASP A 59 -9.56 13.63 8.76
C ASP A 59 -10.40 14.50 7.79
N ALA A 60 -11.72 14.34 7.81
CA ALA A 60 -12.59 15.08 6.92
C ALA A 60 -12.62 16.57 7.25
N VAL A 61 -12.23 17.40 6.29
CA VAL A 61 -12.33 18.88 6.38
C VAL A 61 -13.72 19.40 6.04
N ALA A 62 -14.51 18.60 5.31
CA ALA A 62 -15.90 18.89 4.98
C ALA A 62 -16.68 17.60 4.70
N GLY A 63 -17.97 17.66 4.80
CA GLY A 63 -18.87 16.57 4.46
C GLY A 63 -20.24 17.08 4.05
N GLY A 64 -20.94 16.29 3.25
CA GLY A 64 -22.26 16.65 2.75
C GLY A 64 -23.05 15.42 2.31
N GLN A 65 -24.18 15.66 1.67
CA GLN A 65 -25.01 14.59 1.10
C GLN A 65 -24.90 14.61 -0.42
N VAL A 66 -24.81 13.41 -0.99
CA VAL A 66 -24.94 13.19 -2.44
C VAL A 66 -26.43 13.12 -2.74
N ALA A 67 -26.93 14.04 -3.56
CA ALA A 67 -28.31 13.98 -4.00
C ALA A 67 -28.57 12.71 -4.80
N GLY A 68 -29.65 11.99 -4.49
CA GLY A 68 -30.15 10.89 -5.31
C GLY A 68 -30.63 11.37 -6.69
N LEU A 69 -30.91 10.42 -7.60
CA LEU A 69 -31.30 10.72 -8.98
C LEU A 69 -32.50 11.65 -9.14
N SER A 70 -33.47 11.53 -8.23
CA SER A 70 -34.73 12.28 -8.24
C SER A 70 -34.79 13.37 -7.17
N ALA A 71 -33.75 13.48 -6.34
CA ALA A 71 -33.73 14.44 -5.24
C ALA A 71 -33.37 15.86 -5.71
N PRO A 72 -33.86 16.91 -5.05
CA PRO A 72 -33.41 18.28 -5.30
C PRO A 72 -31.88 18.38 -5.01
N PRO A 73 -31.19 19.36 -5.62
CA PRO A 73 -29.80 19.58 -5.34
C PRO A 73 -29.57 19.82 -3.85
N THR A 74 -28.64 19.08 -3.26
CA THR A 74 -28.25 19.25 -1.85
C THR A 74 -27.40 20.50 -1.67
N PRO A 75 -27.41 21.09 -0.45
CA PRO A 75 -26.53 22.20 -0.14
C PRO A 75 -25.06 21.83 -0.36
N ALA A 76 -24.27 22.75 -0.89
CA ALA A 76 -22.83 22.57 -1.03
C ALA A 76 -22.18 22.43 0.36
N ALA A 77 -21.25 21.50 0.51
CA ALA A 77 -20.38 21.44 1.68
C ALA A 77 -19.31 22.54 1.55
N MET A 78 -19.37 23.51 2.45
CA MET A 78 -18.45 24.65 2.46
C MET A 78 -17.31 24.39 3.46
N PHE A 79 -16.09 24.74 3.07
CA PHE A 79 -14.92 24.67 3.94
C PHE A 79 -13.87 25.70 3.52
N THR A 80 -12.87 25.89 4.38
CA THR A 80 -11.74 26.76 4.09
C THR A 80 -10.50 25.93 3.81
N VAL A 81 -9.91 26.14 2.67
CA VAL A 81 -8.61 25.58 2.29
C VAL A 81 -7.53 26.43 2.96
N GLU A 82 -6.86 25.89 3.97
CA GLU A 82 -5.81 26.62 4.71
C GLU A 82 -4.57 26.86 3.87
N ALA A 83 -4.15 25.83 3.12
CA ALA A 83 -3.01 25.89 2.20
C ALA A 83 -3.37 25.25 0.87
N ALA A 84 -2.91 25.85 -0.21
CA ALA A 84 -3.12 25.26 -1.54
C ALA A 84 -2.56 23.83 -1.59
N GLY A 85 -3.36 22.90 -2.10
CA GLY A 85 -3.00 21.48 -2.13
C GLY A 85 -4.04 20.61 -2.80
N THR A 86 -3.74 19.30 -2.82
CA THR A 86 -4.64 18.29 -3.35
C THR A 86 -5.65 17.87 -2.28
N TYR A 87 -6.89 17.71 -2.68
CA TYR A 87 -8.00 17.22 -1.84
C TYR A 87 -8.66 16.03 -2.50
N THR A 88 -9.15 15.11 -1.67
CA THR A 88 -9.82 13.87 -2.13
C THR A 88 -11.29 13.90 -1.69
N VAL A 89 -12.17 13.51 -2.60
CA VAL A 89 -13.59 13.31 -2.30
C VAL A 89 -13.89 11.83 -2.19
N TRP A 90 -14.44 11.46 -1.06
CA TRP A 90 -14.90 10.12 -0.72
C TRP A 90 -16.41 10.06 -0.71
N ILE A 91 -16.99 8.94 -1.11
CA ILE A 91 -18.43 8.66 -1.02
C ILE A 91 -18.65 7.41 -0.16
N ASP A 92 -19.62 7.49 0.71
CA ASP A 92 -20.11 6.33 1.47
C ASP A 92 -20.88 5.39 0.53
N THR A 93 -20.41 4.17 0.41
CA THR A 93 -21.01 3.15 -0.45
C THR A 93 -21.94 2.18 0.29
N GLY A 94 -22.02 2.28 1.63
CA GLY A 94 -22.96 1.52 2.46
C GLY A 94 -22.57 0.07 2.72
N GLY A 95 -21.31 -0.20 2.97
CA GLY A 95 -20.67 -1.37 3.61
C GLY A 95 -20.86 -2.77 3.06
N THR A 96 -22.07 -3.17 2.74
CA THR A 96 -22.37 -4.56 2.35
C THR A 96 -22.50 -4.77 0.84
N ILE A 97 -22.15 -3.78 0.05
CA ILE A 97 -22.33 -3.77 -1.40
C ILE A 97 -21.17 -4.53 -2.07
N ASN A 98 -21.50 -5.40 -3.03
CA ASN A 98 -20.48 -6.06 -3.83
C ASN A 98 -19.66 -5.04 -4.65
N SER A 99 -18.44 -5.41 -5.06
CA SER A 99 -17.51 -4.52 -5.75
C SER A 99 -18.13 -3.88 -7.01
N SER A 100 -18.89 -4.63 -7.80
CA SER A 100 -19.51 -4.11 -9.04
C SER A 100 -20.58 -3.05 -8.76
N THR A 101 -21.36 -3.19 -7.69
CA THR A 101 -22.36 -2.18 -7.30
C THR A 101 -21.67 -0.94 -6.73
N ARG A 102 -20.61 -1.12 -5.93
CA ARG A 102 -19.79 -0.03 -5.44
C ARG A 102 -19.17 0.77 -6.57
N ASP A 103 -18.53 0.11 -7.52
CA ASP A 103 -17.92 0.75 -8.69
C ASP A 103 -18.95 1.52 -9.51
N ALA A 104 -20.17 0.98 -9.65
CA ALA A 104 -21.26 1.67 -10.32
C ALA A 104 -21.74 2.91 -9.56
N ILE A 105 -21.79 2.88 -8.22
CA ILE A 105 -22.14 4.04 -7.38
C ILE A 105 -21.08 5.13 -7.55
N VAL A 106 -19.80 4.75 -7.47
CA VAL A 106 -18.69 5.70 -7.66
C VAL A 106 -18.72 6.31 -9.05
N ALA A 107 -18.90 5.49 -10.08
CA ALA A 107 -19.00 5.97 -11.48
C ALA A 107 -20.20 6.89 -11.75
N ALA A 108 -21.29 6.70 -10.98
CA ALA A 108 -22.47 7.56 -11.06
C ALA A 108 -22.29 8.88 -10.30
N ALA A 109 -21.33 8.98 -9.41
CA ALA A 109 -21.10 10.19 -8.64
C ALA A 109 -20.46 11.28 -9.51
N ASN A 110 -21.13 12.42 -9.61
CA ASN A 110 -20.63 13.62 -10.29
C ASN A 110 -20.49 14.72 -9.23
N CYS A 111 -19.26 15.13 -8.99
CA CYS A 111 -18.93 16.16 -8.01
C CYS A 111 -18.36 17.39 -8.70
N ALA A 112 -18.60 18.55 -8.09
CA ALA A 112 -18.04 19.82 -8.53
C ALA A 112 -17.50 20.57 -7.32
N ALA A 113 -16.27 21.07 -7.45
CA ALA A 113 -15.64 21.96 -6.47
C ALA A 113 -15.59 23.37 -7.03
N THR A 114 -16.12 24.34 -6.30
CA THR A 114 -16.12 25.77 -6.65
C THR A 114 -15.24 26.52 -5.66
N PHE A 115 -14.37 27.39 -6.14
CA PHE A 115 -13.40 28.13 -5.35
C PHE A 115 -13.74 29.62 -5.29
N SER A 116 -13.02 30.35 -4.44
CA SER A 116 -13.22 31.79 -4.20
C SER A 116 -13.08 32.67 -5.46
N ASP A 117 -12.31 32.23 -6.42
CA ASP A 117 -12.11 32.90 -7.72
C ASP A 117 -13.26 32.64 -8.73
N GLY A 118 -14.27 31.86 -8.30
CA GLY A 118 -15.41 31.46 -9.14
C GLY A 118 -15.09 30.30 -10.09
N VAL A 119 -13.88 29.78 -10.08
CA VAL A 119 -13.52 28.61 -10.90
C VAL A 119 -14.21 27.38 -10.34
N THR A 120 -14.84 26.61 -11.21
CA THR A 120 -15.48 25.34 -10.88
C THR A 120 -14.77 24.21 -11.58
N LYS A 121 -14.32 23.22 -10.82
CA LYS A 121 -13.76 21.96 -11.35
C LYS A 121 -14.77 20.85 -11.14
N SER A 122 -15.20 20.20 -12.21
CA SER A 122 -16.06 19.03 -12.16
C SER A 122 -15.23 17.76 -12.32
N PHE A 123 -15.56 16.73 -11.53
CA PHE A 123 -14.92 15.43 -11.59
C PHE A 123 -15.95 14.33 -11.37
N ARG A 124 -15.71 13.20 -11.99
CA ARG A 124 -16.58 12.01 -11.90
C ARG A 124 -15.77 10.86 -11.36
N GLY A 125 -16.47 9.97 -10.68
CA GLY A 125 -15.87 8.73 -10.23
C GLY A 125 -15.27 7.94 -11.40
N ALA A 126 -14.10 7.37 -11.17
CA ALA A 126 -13.43 6.58 -12.21
C ALA A 126 -14.23 5.32 -12.52
N VAL A 127 -14.34 5.02 -13.81
CA VAL A 127 -14.95 3.78 -14.29
C VAL A 127 -13.97 2.64 -14.05
N GLN A 128 -14.38 1.66 -13.21
CA GLN A 128 -13.69 0.40 -12.90
C GLN A 128 -12.20 0.48 -12.47
N GLY A 129 -11.94 0.12 -11.23
CA GLY A 129 -10.63 -0.33 -10.77
C GLY A 129 -9.63 0.74 -10.34
N SER A 130 -9.97 2.04 -10.41
CA SER A 130 -9.09 3.14 -9.96
C SER A 130 -9.56 3.83 -8.68
N SER A 131 -10.69 3.44 -8.10
CA SER A 131 -11.13 3.97 -6.82
C SER A 131 -10.36 3.32 -5.67
N VAL A 132 -9.73 4.11 -4.84
CA VAL A 132 -9.20 3.65 -3.55
C VAL A 132 -10.39 3.43 -2.62
N VAL A 133 -10.35 2.33 -1.86
CA VAL A 133 -11.43 1.95 -0.94
C VAL A 133 -10.86 1.89 0.47
N ALA A 134 -11.52 2.59 1.39
CA ALA A 134 -11.21 2.53 2.82
C ALA A 134 -12.51 2.21 3.58
N GLY A 135 -12.64 0.97 4.06
CA GLY A 135 -13.87 0.50 4.68
C GLY A 135 -15.07 0.62 3.74
N ASP A 136 -16.06 1.40 4.16
CA ASP A 136 -17.30 1.68 3.41
C ASP A 136 -17.18 2.87 2.45
N LEU A 137 -16.04 3.54 2.44
CA LEU A 137 -15.78 4.71 1.62
C LEU A 137 -15.04 4.34 0.34
N ALA A 138 -15.35 5.03 -0.73
CA ALA A 138 -14.63 4.92 -1.99
C ALA A 138 -14.33 6.31 -2.56
N THR A 139 -13.16 6.49 -3.17
CA THR A 139 -12.80 7.76 -3.78
C THR A 139 -13.61 8.02 -5.05
N VAL A 140 -14.17 9.22 -5.15
CA VAL A 140 -14.78 9.73 -6.40
C VAL A 140 -13.73 10.41 -7.26
N GLY A 141 -12.82 11.16 -6.65
CA GLY A 141 -11.76 11.84 -7.37
C GLY A 141 -10.97 12.78 -6.48
N THR A 142 -9.95 13.38 -7.08
CA THR A 142 -9.10 14.37 -6.45
C THR A 142 -9.15 15.69 -7.21
N PHE A 143 -8.91 16.78 -6.50
CA PHE A 143 -8.81 18.12 -7.10
C PHE A 143 -7.77 18.96 -6.37
N ASP A 144 -7.10 19.83 -7.10
CA ASP A 144 -6.21 20.82 -6.50
C ASP A 144 -7.00 22.08 -6.20
N ALA A 145 -6.95 22.51 -4.94
CA ALA A 145 -7.61 23.70 -4.46
C ALA A 145 -6.59 24.80 -4.13
N PRO A 146 -6.85 26.06 -4.51
CA PRO A 146 -6.13 27.21 -4.00
C PRO A 146 -6.52 27.47 -2.55
N ALA A 147 -5.70 28.19 -1.78
CA ALA A 147 -6.06 28.64 -0.45
C ALA A 147 -7.28 29.57 -0.50
N GLY A 148 -8.19 29.42 0.48
CA GLY A 148 -9.39 30.24 0.59
C GLY A 148 -10.67 29.40 0.67
N PRO A 149 -11.85 30.05 0.64
CA PRO A 149 -13.12 29.35 0.70
C PRO A 149 -13.36 28.47 -0.52
N ALA A 150 -13.86 27.27 -0.26
CA ALA A 150 -14.22 26.28 -1.27
C ALA A 150 -15.58 25.67 -0.93
N ALA A 151 -16.28 25.20 -1.95
CA ALA A 151 -17.56 24.52 -1.83
C ALA A 151 -17.57 23.29 -2.73
N VAL A 152 -18.01 22.16 -2.20
CA VAL A 152 -18.16 20.90 -2.96
C VAL A 152 -19.62 20.48 -2.95
N VAL A 153 -20.12 20.10 -4.11
CA VAL A 153 -21.43 19.52 -4.30
C VAL A 153 -21.30 18.23 -5.07
N CYS A 154 -21.99 17.18 -4.63
CA CYS A 154 -22.03 15.89 -5.30
C CYS A 154 -23.48 15.48 -5.58
N ARG A 155 -23.70 14.85 -6.76
CA ARG A 155 -24.98 14.28 -7.14
C ARG A 155 -24.79 12.96 -7.86
N SER A 156 -25.77 12.08 -7.75
CA SER A 156 -25.81 10.87 -8.53
C SER A 156 -26.34 11.16 -9.93
N GLU A 157 -25.70 10.61 -10.93
CA GLU A 157 -26.20 10.60 -12.31
C GLU A 157 -26.70 9.18 -12.67
N ARG A 158 -27.62 9.10 -13.64
CA ARG A 158 -28.13 7.81 -14.09
C ARG A 158 -27.02 7.03 -14.79
N PHE A 159 -26.57 5.95 -14.18
CA PHE A 159 -25.50 5.11 -14.68
C PHE A 159 -25.73 3.64 -14.31
N GLY A 160 -25.45 2.73 -15.24
CA GLY A 160 -25.46 1.29 -14.99
C GLY A 160 -26.82 0.60 -15.11
N PRO A 161 -26.90 -0.69 -14.76
CA PRO A 161 -28.11 -1.52 -14.89
C PRO A 161 -29.19 -1.12 -13.87
N ARG A 162 -30.44 -1.49 -14.15
CA ARG A 162 -31.61 -1.19 -13.31
C ARG A 162 -31.40 -1.53 -11.82
N ALA A 163 -30.75 -2.64 -11.53
CA ALA A 163 -30.50 -3.07 -10.14
C ALA A 163 -29.63 -2.07 -9.34
N VAL A 164 -28.85 -1.25 -10.01
CA VAL A 164 -28.03 -0.19 -9.39
C VAL A 164 -28.82 1.08 -9.19
N LEU A 165 -29.87 1.35 -10.01
CA LEU A 165 -30.63 2.58 -9.94
C LEU A 165 -31.29 2.76 -8.57
N ASP A 166 -31.83 1.69 -7.97
CA ASP A 166 -32.41 1.76 -6.62
C ASP A 166 -31.39 2.17 -5.55
N GLN A 167 -30.11 1.88 -5.79
CA GLN A 167 -29.03 2.29 -4.92
C GLN A 167 -28.65 3.76 -5.14
N LEU A 168 -28.80 4.24 -6.37
CA LEU A 168 -28.53 5.65 -6.72
C LEU A 168 -29.63 6.62 -6.29
N GLU A 169 -30.83 6.10 -6.02
CA GLU A 169 -31.93 6.90 -5.39
C GLU A 169 -31.70 7.17 -3.90
N LYS A 170 -30.84 6.36 -3.24
CA LYS A 170 -30.54 6.57 -1.82
C LYS A 170 -29.63 7.76 -1.62
N GLU A 171 -29.97 8.59 -0.67
CA GLU A 171 -29.07 9.64 -0.19
C GLU A 171 -27.83 9.00 0.43
N ARG A 172 -26.66 9.53 0.08
CA ARG A 172 -25.37 9.07 0.57
C ARG A 172 -24.58 10.22 1.12
N ARG A 173 -23.64 9.91 1.99
CA ARG A 173 -22.69 10.90 2.49
C ARG A 173 -21.49 10.99 1.57
N PHE A 174 -20.92 12.16 1.45
CA PHE A 174 -19.58 12.34 0.92
C PHE A 174 -18.72 13.11 1.92
N PHE A 175 -17.43 12.92 1.83
CA PHE A 175 -16.43 13.54 2.69
C PHE A 175 -15.31 14.09 1.83
N VAL A 176 -14.70 15.20 2.28
CA VAL A 176 -13.55 15.81 1.64
C VAL A 176 -12.39 15.73 2.62
N THR A 177 -11.28 15.14 2.21
CA THR A 177 -10.06 15.06 3.02
C THR A 177 -8.93 15.84 2.36
N SER A 178 -7.99 16.33 3.14
CA SER A 178 -6.74 16.89 2.63
C SER A 178 -5.78 15.79 2.18
N GLY A 179 -5.07 16.01 1.10
CA GLY A 179 -4.09 15.06 0.54
C GLY A 179 -4.65 14.15 -0.54
N PRO A 180 -3.76 13.49 -1.29
CA PRO A 180 -4.13 12.43 -2.21
C PRO A 180 -4.65 11.22 -1.42
N PRO A 181 -5.49 10.36 -2.03
CA PRO A 181 -5.88 9.13 -1.39
C PRO A 181 -4.62 8.29 -1.15
N ASP A 182 -4.45 7.80 0.07
CA ASP A 182 -3.34 6.93 0.38
C ASP A 182 -3.42 5.70 -0.53
N SER A 183 -2.47 5.59 -1.44
CA SER A 183 -2.37 4.42 -2.29
C SER A 183 -1.73 3.31 -1.45
N ASP A 184 -2.52 2.31 -1.09
CA ASP A 184 -2.10 1.13 -0.29
C ASP A 184 -1.05 0.24 -0.99
N TRP A 185 -0.22 0.79 -1.87
CA TRP A 185 0.83 0.01 -2.51
C TRP A 185 2.07 -0.19 -1.63
N VAL A 186 2.25 0.65 -0.61
CA VAL A 186 3.38 0.57 0.33
C VAL A 186 3.47 -0.79 1.02
N PRO A 187 2.36 -1.37 1.55
CA PRO A 187 2.40 -2.72 2.11
C PRO A 187 2.81 -3.78 1.10
N PHE A 188 2.37 -3.67 -0.15
CA PHE A 188 2.77 -4.61 -1.20
C PHE A 188 4.26 -4.54 -1.50
N VAL A 189 4.84 -3.34 -1.58
CA VAL A 189 6.29 -3.17 -1.76
C VAL A 189 7.06 -3.75 -0.57
N ALA A 190 6.62 -3.51 0.66
CA ALA A 190 7.23 -4.07 1.85
C ALA A 190 7.21 -5.61 1.84
N LEU A 191 6.10 -6.23 1.40
CA LEU A 191 5.98 -7.67 1.26
C LEU A 191 6.87 -8.23 0.14
N PHE A 192 6.81 -7.62 -1.05
CA PHE A 192 7.59 -8.07 -2.21
C PHE A 192 9.10 -7.88 -2.05
N ALA A 193 9.55 -6.90 -1.26
CA ALA A 193 10.95 -6.72 -0.92
C ALA A 193 11.37 -7.56 0.30
N GLY A 194 10.51 -7.70 1.30
CA GLY A 194 10.78 -8.40 2.55
C GLY A 194 10.91 -9.92 2.39
N LEU A 195 10.00 -10.54 1.65
CA LEU A 195 9.99 -12.00 1.44
C LEU A 195 11.26 -12.54 0.73
N PRO A 196 11.69 -11.98 -0.41
CA PRO A 196 12.95 -12.39 -1.02
C PRO A 196 14.16 -12.16 -0.13
N ALA A 197 14.19 -11.05 0.63
CA ALA A 197 15.28 -10.78 1.57
C ALA A 197 15.37 -11.84 2.67
N LEU A 198 14.22 -12.27 3.22
CA LEU A 198 14.16 -13.37 4.20
C LEU A 198 14.69 -14.69 3.62
N ILE A 199 14.28 -15.07 2.41
CA ILE A 199 14.70 -16.31 1.77
C ILE A 199 16.21 -16.29 1.50
N LEU A 200 16.71 -15.21 0.92
CA LEU A 200 18.15 -15.06 0.63
C LEU A 200 18.98 -15.04 1.91
N GLY A 201 18.50 -14.37 2.96
CA GLY A 201 19.13 -14.32 4.26
C GLY A 201 19.21 -15.70 4.93
N ALA A 202 18.12 -16.49 4.89
CA ALA A 202 18.08 -17.84 5.42
C ALA A 202 19.05 -18.78 4.68
N VAL A 203 19.11 -18.69 3.35
CA VAL A 203 20.06 -19.47 2.53
C VAL A 203 21.52 -19.10 2.85
N ALA A 204 21.79 -17.80 3.02
CA ALA A 204 23.15 -17.32 3.36
C ALA A 204 23.59 -17.81 4.75
N LEU A 205 22.69 -17.75 5.75
CA LEU A 205 22.94 -18.27 7.11
C LEU A 205 23.15 -19.77 7.09
N GLY A 206 22.33 -20.54 6.37
CA GLY A 206 22.46 -21.99 6.24
C GLY A 206 23.79 -22.40 5.62
N ARG A 207 24.26 -21.70 4.59
CA ARG A 207 25.58 -21.93 3.99
C ARG A 207 26.72 -21.58 4.96
N GLY A 208 26.61 -20.48 5.68
CA GLY A 208 27.59 -20.09 6.69
C GLY A 208 27.69 -21.12 7.80
N TRP A 209 26.55 -21.64 8.26
CA TRP A 209 26.49 -22.64 9.34
C TRP A 209 27.04 -24.02 8.93
N MET A 210 26.63 -24.52 7.77
CA MET A 210 27.17 -25.78 7.23
C MET A 210 28.69 -25.71 7.03
N GLY A 211 29.21 -24.57 6.58
CA GLY A 211 30.65 -24.35 6.47
C GLY A 211 31.38 -24.42 7.83
N SER A 212 30.75 -23.93 8.90
CA SER A 212 31.31 -23.98 10.27
C SER A 212 31.30 -25.39 10.86
N LEU A 213 30.25 -26.18 10.58
CA LEU A 213 30.14 -27.58 11.06
C LEU A 213 31.14 -28.52 10.38
N ARG A 214 31.38 -28.35 9.07
CA ARG A 214 32.40 -29.13 8.37
C ARG A 214 33.80 -28.92 8.94
N ARG A 215 34.13 -27.71 9.37
CA ARG A 215 35.43 -27.40 10.00
C ARG A 215 35.60 -28.05 11.38
N ARG A 216 34.53 -28.26 12.14
CA ARG A 216 34.61 -28.91 13.47
C ARG A 216 34.78 -30.43 13.39
N ARG A 217 34.53 -31.04 12.24
CA ARG A 217 34.62 -32.51 12.01
C ARG A 217 35.95 -32.96 11.42
N GLN A 218 36.88 -32.06 11.12
CA GLN A 218 38.24 -32.45 10.73
C GLN A 218 39.06 -32.63 12.00
N PRO A 219 39.37 -33.93 12.42
CA PRO A 219 40.30 -34.19 13.50
C PRO A 219 41.69 -33.75 13.05
N SER A 220 42.38 -33.04 13.95
CA SER A 220 43.83 -32.73 13.83
C SER A 220 44.69 -33.99 13.88
#